data_ffcf18d5f56f60f73f40a278cd33386b
#
_entry.id   ffcf18d5f56f60f73f40a278cd33386b
#
_cell.length_a   1.000
_cell.length_b   1.000
_cell.length_c   1.000
_cell.angle_alpha   90.00
_cell.angle_beta   90.00
_cell.angle_gamma   90.00
#
_symmetry.space_group_name_H-M   'P 1'
#
loop_
_entity.id
_entity.type
_entity.pdbx_description
1 polymer ?
#
loop_
_entity_poly.entity_id
_entity_poly.type
_entity_poly.pdbx_seq_one_letter_code
_entity_poly.pdbx_strand_id
1 'polypeptide(L)'
;AVRRANGAMTTGTFMLERFEARIGEHEAYLWDAEAWFGGDEDKLWLKSEGEGEFGSALEDAEVQALWSHAIAPFWDLQTGLRYDFEPDSRAHAVIGVQGLAPYMFHVDAAAFLSDRGDLTARIEAEYDQRLTQRLILQPRIELELSAQDIPERALGAGLTRIEPGLRLRYEFVREFAPYIGVEYEASIGETADIVRAGGEDPDGVLFLAGIRAWF
;
A
#
# COMPACT_ATOMS: atom_id res chain seq x y z
N ALA A 1 1.50 -8.01 35.47
CA ALA A 1 1.53 -9.34 36.17
C ALA A 1 1.55 -10.47 35.13
N VAL A 2 0.77 -10.44 34.05
CA VAL A 2 0.69 -11.49 33.01
C VAL A 2 2.01 -11.63 32.24
N ARG A 3 2.65 -10.51 31.86
CA ARG A 3 3.98 -10.50 31.20
C ARG A 3 5.08 -11.20 31.99
N ARG A 4 5.05 -11.10 33.33
CA ARG A 4 6.06 -11.79 34.18
C ARG A 4 5.85 -13.29 34.27
N ALA A 5 4.63 -13.76 33.99
CA ALA A 5 4.29 -15.18 34.05
C ALA A 5 4.53 -15.93 32.73
N ASN A 6 4.35 -15.26 31.57
CA ASN A 6 4.37 -15.89 30.23
C ASN A 6 5.63 -15.56 29.42
N GLY A 7 6.52 -14.67 29.90
CA GLY A 7 7.67 -14.18 29.13
C GLY A 7 7.26 -13.19 28.03
N ALA A 8 8.23 -12.47 27.48
CA ALA A 8 8.03 -11.66 26.27
C ALA A 8 8.16 -12.62 25.06
N MET A 9 7.05 -12.97 24.43
CA MET A 9 7.09 -13.67 23.14
C MET A 9 7.36 -12.64 22.04
N THR A 10 8.37 -12.92 21.24
CA THR A 10 8.61 -12.23 19.99
C THR A 10 8.26 -13.16 18.83
N THR A 11 7.62 -12.64 17.82
CA THR A 11 7.26 -13.37 16.61
C THR A 11 7.50 -12.47 15.41
N GLY A 12 7.44 -13.03 14.22
CA GLY A 12 7.57 -12.29 12.98
C GLY A 12 6.82 -13.00 11.86
N THR A 13 6.49 -12.26 10.86
CA THR A 13 5.79 -12.72 9.64
C THR A 13 6.35 -11.99 8.46
N PHE A 14 6.45 -12.67 7.34
CA PHE A 14 6.65 -12.08 6.01
C PHE A 14 5.38 -12.25 5.21
N MET A 15 4.91 -11.19 4.58
CA MET A 15 3.72 -11.16 3.73
C MET A 15 4.09 -10.59 2.37
N LEU A 16 3.66 -11.27 1.32
CA LEU A 16 3.58 -10.76 -0.03
C LEU A 16 2.10 -10.45 -0.25
N GLU A 17 1.73 -9.19 0.00
CA GLU A 17 0.34 -8.76 -0.08
C GLU A 17 -0.13 -8.76 -1.53
N ARG A 18 0.72 -8.25 -2.42
CA ARG A 18 0.45 -8.19 -3.85
C ARG A 18 1.71 -8.55 -4.64
N PHE A 19 1.56 -9.41 -5.59
CA PHE A 19 2.49 -9.59 -6.70
C PHE A 19 1.64 -9.77 -7.95
N GLU A 20 1.46 -8.68 -8.69
CA GLU A 20 0.44 -8.55 -9.74
C GLU A 20 1.08 -8.31 -11.11
N ALA A 21 0.49 -8.93 -12.13
CA ALA A 21 0.54 -8.43 -13.48
C ALA A 21 -0.70 -7.54 -13.70
N ARG A 22 -0.47 -6.33 -14.19
CA ARG A 22 -1.48 -5.30 -14.45
C ARG A 22 -1.60 -5.15 -15.98
N ILE A 23 -2.80 -5.35 -16.49
CA ILE A 23 -3.09 -5.34 -17.91
C ILE A 23 -4.09 -4.22 -18.19
N GLY A 24 -3.62 -3.17 -18.87
CA GLY A 24 -4.40 -2.01 -19.25
C GLY A 24 -3.94 -1.53 -20.62
N GLU A 25 -3.72 -0.25 -20.76
CA GLU A 25 -3.13 0.35 -21.97
C GLU A 25 -1.67 -0.11 -22.15
N HIS A 26 -0.96 -0.27 -21.01
CA HIS A 26 0.38 -0.87 -20.92
C HIS A 26 0.36 -2.09 -20.01
N GLU A 27 1.28 -3.03 -20.25
CA GLU A 27 1.47 -4.19 -19.40
C GLU A 27 2.50 -3.87 -18.31
N ALA A 28 2.07 -3.88 -17.06
CA ALA A 28 2.88 -3.54 -15.92
C ALA A 28 2.91 -4.68 -14.88
N TYR A 29 3.81 -4.58 -13.92
CA TYR A 29 3.86 -5.42 -12.74
C TYR A 29 3.97 -4.55 -11.49
N LEU A 30 3.41 -5.07 -10.40
CA LEU A 30 3.48 -4.45 -9.08
C LEU A 30 3.85 -5.50 -8.04
N TRP A 31 4.68 -5.11 -7.07
CA TRP A 31 4.88 -5.87 -5.84
C TRP A 31 4.61 -4.99 -4.63
N ASP A 32 4.06 -5.63 -3.61
CA ASP A 32 3.85 -5.09 -2.28
C ASP A 32 4.15 -6.19 -1.27
N ALA A 33 5.21 -6.00 -0.51
CA ALA A 33 5.72 -6.97 0.43
C ALA A 33 5.97 -6.33 1.79
N GLU A 34 5.58 -7.03 2.83
CA GLU A 34 5.73 -6.58 4.21
C GLU A 34 6.38 -7.65 5.07
N ALA A 35 7.15 -7.22 6.04
CA ALA A 35 7.66 -8.07 7.10
C ALA A 35 7.58 -7.35 8.43
N TRP A 36 7.21 -8.06 9.49
CA TRP A 36 7.29 -7.49 10.82
C TRP A 36 7.92 -8.47 11.81
N PHE A 37 8.53 -7.90 12.82
CA PHE A 37 9.14 -8.65 13.93
C PHE A 37 9.00 -7.87 15.23
N GLY A 38 8.52 -8.53 16.28
CA GLY A 38 8.39 -7.88 17.59
C GLY A 38 7.49 -8.62 18.56
N GLY A 39 7.01 -7.88 19.55
CA GLY A 39 6.06 -8.33 20.58
C GLY A 39 4.65 -7.82 20.30
N ASP A 40 3.78 -7.93 21.31
CA ASP A 40 2.38 -7.52 21.21
C ASP A 40 2.20 -6.00 21.14
N GLU A 41 3.11 -5.23 21.76
CA GLU A 41 2.98 -3.76 21.85
C GLU A 41 3.90 -3.04 20.88
N ASP A 42 5.11 -3.56 20.64
CA ASP A 42 6.13 -2.93 19.82
C ASP A 42 6.63 -3.90 18.75
N LYS A 43 6.65 -3.46 17.51
CA LYS A 43 7.11 -4.21 16.33
C LYS A 43 7.98 -3.33 15.45
N LEU A 44 8.93 -3.94 14.79
CA LEU A 44 9.60 -3.37 13.62
C LEU A 44 8.84 -3.86 12.38
N TRP A 45 8.41 -2.93 11.54
CA TRP A 45 7.84 -3.20 10.23
C TRP A 45 8.80 -2.78 9.13
N LEU A 46 8.91 -3.62 8.12
CA LEU A 46 9.57 -3.32 6.86
C LEU A 46 8.53 -3.49 5.77
N LYS A 47 8.33 -2.46 4.96
CA LYS A 47 7.44 -2.48 3.79
C LYS A 47 8.28 -2.22 2.54
N SER A 48 7.95 -2.85 1.42
CA SER A 48 8.56 -2.61 0.12
C SER A 48 7.49 -2.70 -0.94
N GLU A 49 7.33 -1.62 -1.68
CA GLU A 49 6.38 -1.51 -2.78
C GLU A 49 7.10 -0.99 -4.02
N GLY A 50 6.61 -1.39 -5.19
CA GLY A 50 7.06 -0.80 -6.43
C GLY A 50 6.33 -1.36 -7.63
N GLU A 51 6.42 -0.62 -8.73
CA GLU A 51 5.80 -0.95 -9.99
C GLU A 51 6.69 -0.59 -11.18
N GLY A 52 6.39 -1.16 -12.34
CA GLY A 52 7.06 -0.85 -13.59
C GLY A 52 6.47 -1.62 -14.75
N GLU A 53 6.68 -1.13 -15.94
CA GLU A 53 6.27 -1.82 -17.16
C GLU A 53 7.18 -3.01 -17.47
N PHE A 54 6.62 -4.04 -18.11
CA PHE A 54 7.42 -5.18 -18.56
C PHE A 54 8.41 -4.78 -19.66
N GLY A 55 9.69 -4.93 -19.35
CA GLY A 55 10.78 -4.62 -20.29
C GLY A 55 11.29 -3.18 -20.24
N SER A 56 10.75 -2.36 -19.38
CA SER A 56 11.19 -0.98 -19.08
C SER A 56 11.92 -0.91 -17.74
N ALA A 57 12.39 0.29 -17.36
CA ALA A 57 12.89 0.56 -16.02
C ALA A 57 11.75 0.56 -14.99
N LEU A 58 12.09 0.51 -13.71
CA LEU A 58 11.15 0.74 -12.62
C LEU A 58 10.61 2.16 -12.72
N GLU A 59 9.30 2.30 -12.47
CA GLU A 59 8.61 3.59 -12.45
C GLU A 59 8.50 4.13 -11.03
N ASP A 60 8.15 3.26 -10.10
CA ASP A 60 8.15 3.57 -8.67
C ASP A 60 8.78 2.42 -7.88
N ALA A 61 9.52 2.75 -6.83
CA ALA A 61 10.09 1.78 -5.90
C ALA A 61 10.40 2.43 -4.56
N GLU A 62 9.81 1.91 -3.50
CA GLU A 62 9.99 2.39 -2.14
C GLU A 62 10.31 1.28 -1.14
N VAL A 63 10.99 1.67 -0.07
CA VAL A 63 11.19 0.84 1.12
C VAL A 63 10.90 1.68 2.36
N GLN A 64 10.16 1.10 3.30
CA GLN A 64 9.87 1.72 4.59
C GLN A 64 10.41 0.88 5.73
N ALA A 65 10.93 1.55 6.76
CA ALA A 65 11.32 0.95 8.03
C ALA A 65 10.61 1.71 9.17
N LEU A 66 9.66 1.05 9.82
CA LEU A 66 8.72 1.65 10.75
C LEU A 66 8.78 0.97 12.11
N TRP A 67 8.80 1.77 13.16
CA TRP A 67 8.43 1.32 14.50
C TRP A 67 6.92 1.40 14.63
N SER A 68 6.29 0.29 14.98
CA SER A 68 4.86 0.15 15.17
C SER A 68 4.56 -0.08 16.64
N HIS A 69 3.68 0.73 17.21
CA HIS A 69 3.29 0.70 18.62
C HIS A 69 1.78 0.60 18.78
N ALA A 70 1.31 -0.39 19.53
CA ALA A 70 -0.12 -0.58 19.78
C ALA A 70 -0.66 0.56 20.66
N ILE A 71 -1.53 1.41 20.09
CA ILE A 71 -2.14 2.56 20.78
C ILE A 71 -3.58 2.27 21.26
N ALA A 72 -4.24 1.30 20.63
CA ALA A 72 -5.58 0.86 21.01
C ALA A 72 -5.78 -0.60 20.58
N PRO A 73 -6.84 -1.30 21.05
CA PRO A 73 -7.20 -2.59 20.49
C PRO A 73 -7.40 -2.47 18.97
N PHE A 74 -6.64 -3.27 18.20
CA PHE A 74 -6.67 -3.30 16.73
C PHE A 74 -6.08 -2.07 16.00
N TRP A 75 -5.40 -1.16 16.70
CA TRP A 75 -4.76 0.00 16.09
C TRP A 75 -3.33 0.17 16.56
N ASP A 76 -2.44 0.26 15.60
CA ASP A 76 -1.03 0.55 15.79
C ASP A 76 -0.70 1.95 15.21
N LEU A 77 0.10 2.71 15.94
CA LEU A 77 0.78 3.91 15.45
C LEU A 77 2.08 3.46 14.80
N GLN A 78 2.36 3.91 13.60
CA GLN A 78 3.60 3.64 12.88
C GLN A 78 4.39 4.94 12.69
N THR A 79 5.69 4.89 12.99
CA THR A 79 6.61 6.01 12.76
C THR A 79 7.94 5.50 12.26
N GLY A 80 8.56 6.20 11.33
CA GLY A 80 9.84 5.77 10.80
C GLY A 80 10.30 6.53 9.57
N LEU A 81 10.93 5.82 8.67
CA LEU A 81 11.50 6.38 7.45
C LEU A 81 11.02 5.58 6.24
N ARG A 82 10.80 6.29 5.15
CA ARG A 82 10.61 5.77 3.80
C ARG A 82 11.73 6.30 2.91
N TYR A 83 12.20 5.49 2.00
CA TYR A 83 13.13 5.87 0.96
C TYR A 83 12.60 5.42 -0.39
N ASP A 84 12.36 6.40 -1.27
CA ASP A 84 12.02 6.18 -2.66
C ASP A 84 13.32 6.03 -3.46
N PHE A 85 13.40 5.02 -4.31
CA PHE A 85 14.51 4.81 -5.24
C PHE A 85 14.19 5.39 -6.61
N GLU A 86 12.94 5.29 -7.03
CA GLU A 86 12.37 5.80 -8.29
C GLU A 86 11.04 6.51 -8.00
N PRO A 87 10.62 7.47 -8.84
CA PRO A 87 11.33 8.04 -10.00
C PRO A 87 12.49 8.95 -9.59
N ASP A 88 12.55 9.35 -8.37
CA ASP A 88 13.45 10.35 -7.80
C ASP A 88 13.89 9.89 -6.42
N SER A 89 15.18 9.65 -6.21
CA SER A 89 15.70 9.23 -4.90
C SER A 89 15.37 10.27 -3.83
N ARG A 90 14.54 9.89 -2.83
CA ARG A 90 14.03 10.81 -1.83
C ARG A 90 13.80 10.09 -0.49
N ALA A 91 14.22 10.73 0.60
CA ALA A 91 13.96 10.24 1.94
C ALA A 91 12.75 10.96 2.56
N HIS A 92 11.91 10.22 3.29
CA HIS A 92 10.73 10.76 3.97
C HIS A 92 10.70 10.32 5.42
N ALA A 93 10.31 11.24 6.31
CA ALA A 93 9.82 10.87 7.63
C ALA A 93 8.37 10.40 7.50
N VAL A 94 8.03 9.32 8.22
CA VAL A 94 6.71 8.69 8.16
C VAL A 94 6.03 8.74 9.52
N ILE A 95 4.76 9.09 9.52
CA ILE A 95 3.84 8.91 10.63
C ILE A 95 2.52 8.37 10.10
N GLY A 96 2.02 7.29 10.66
CA GLY A 96 0.79 6.65 10.19
C GLY A 96 0.08 5.87 11.28
N VAL A 97 -1.08 5.37 10.93
CA VAL A 97 -1.88 4.46 11.74
C VAL A 97 -2.33 3.29 10.87
N GLN A 98 -2.19 2.09 11.40
CA GLN A 98 -2.65 0.87 10.75
C GLN A 98 -3.56 0.11 11.70
N GLY A 99 -4.64 -0.47 11.19
CA GLY A 99 -5.50 -1.24 12.05
C GLY A 99 -6.77 -1.76 11.42
N LEU A 100 -7.62 -2.30 12.30
CA LEU A 100 -8.90 -2.89 11.93
C LEU A 100 -10.03 -1.99 12.43
N ALA A 101 -10.67 -1.31 11.49
CA ALA A 101 -11.83 -0.47 11.73
C ALA A 101 -13.11 -1.33 11.98
N PRO A 102 -14.22 -0.75 12.48
CA PRO A 102 -15.49 -1.45 12.60
C PRO A 102 -15.88 -2.16 11.31
N TYR A 103 -16.56 -3.31 11.45
CA TYR A 103 -16.93 -4.21 10.35
C TYR A 103 -15.76 -4.90 9.65
N MET A 104 -14.57 -4.96 10.29
CA MET A 104 -13.38 -5.67 9.78
C MET A 104 -12.73 -5.03 8.54
N PHE A 105 -12.88 -3.72 8.37
CA PHE A 105 -12.09 -2.99 7.38
C PHE A 105 -10.64 -2.86 7.85
N HIS A 106 -9.71 -3.33 7.08
CA HIS A 106 -8.30 -3.00 7.23
C HIS A 106 -8.08 -1.58 6.72
N VAL A 107 -7.42 -0.76 7.51
CA VAL A 107 -7.12 0.64 7.17
C VAL A 107 -5.65 0.89 7.45
N ASP A 108 -4.95 1.43 6.46
CA ASP A 108 -3.62 2.00 6.59
C ASP A 108 -3.69 3.48 6.16
N ALA A 109 -3.20 4.38 6.98
CA ALA A 109 -3.15 5.79 6.67
C ALA A 109 -1.84 6.37 7.15
N ALA A 110 -1.05 6.95 6.24
CA ALA A 110 0.26 7.49 6.53
C ALA A 110 0.46 8.87 5.89
N ALA A 111 1.20 9.72 6.58
CA ALA A 111 1.72 10.99 6.07
C ALA A 111 3.24 10.89 5.93
N PHE A 112 3.76 11.47 4.86
CA PHE A 112 5.15 11.42 4.45
C PHE A 112 5.67 12.85 4.30
N LEU A 113 6.70 13.19 5.07
CA LEU A 113 7.40 14.47 4.95
C LEU A 113 8.76 14.23 4.30
N SER A 114 8.93 14.72 3.08
CA SER A 114 10.18 14.54 2.32
C SER A 114 11.31 15.39 2.87
N ASP A 115 12.55 15.02 2.53
CA ASP A 115 13.76 15.79 2.82
C ASP A 115 13.81 17.13 2.05
N ARG A 116 12.91 17.35 1.09
CA ARG A 116 12.70 18.60 0.36
C ARG A 116 11.59 19.47 0.97
N GLY A 117 10.87 18.96 1.97
CA GLY A 117 9.80 19.66 2.67
C GLY A 117 8.40 19.40 2.09
N ASP A 118 8.26 18.46 1.16
CA ASP A 118 6.97 18.09 0.60
C ASP A 118 6.23 17.18 1.57
N LEU A 119 4.94 17.47 1.77
CA LEU A 119 4.06 16.69 2.60
C LEU A 119 3.01 16.00 1.72
N THR A 120 3.05 14.66 1.73
CA THR A 120 2.06 13.81 1.05
C THR A 120 1.40 12.86 2.04
N ALA A 121 0.28 12.25 1.66
CA ALA A 121 -0.38 11.23 2.46
C ALA A 121 -0.98 10.16 1.56
N ARG A 122 -1.06 8.92 2.10
CA ARG A 122 -1.71 7.77 1.47
C ARG A 122 -2.71 7.20 2.47
N ILE A 123 -3.89 6.85 1.99
CA ILE A 123 -4.94 6.21 2.78
C ILE A 123 -5.43 5.01 1.99
N GLU A 124 -5.32 3.84 2.59
CA GLU A 124 -5.82 2.60 2.04
C GLU A 124 -6.90 2.02 2.94
N ALA A 125 -7.92 1.45 2.33
CA ALA A 125 -8.94 0.67 3.03
C ALA A 125 -9.33 -0.55 2.21
N GLU A 126 -9.34 -1.71 2.83
CA GLU A 126 -9.73 -2.97 2.20
C GLU A 126 -10.63 -3.80 3.12
N TYR A 127 -11.38 -4.71 2.52
CA TYR A 127 -12.29 -5.59 3.24
C TYR A 127 -12.33 -6.99 2.62
N ASP A 128 -12.15 -8.03 3.44
CA ASP A 128 -12.22 -9.42 3.01
C ASP A 128 -13.65 -9.97 3.15
N GLN A 129 -14.44 -9.93 2.07
CA GLN A 129 -15.75 -10.57 2.02
C GLN A 129 -15.60 -12.04 1.65
N ARG A 130 -15.73 -12.93 2.61
CA ARG A 130 -15.74 -14.37 2.37
C ARG A 130 -17.05 -14.81 1.69
N LEU A 131 -16.98 -15.16 0.41
CA LEU A 131 -18.10 -15.73 -0.34
C LEU A 131 -18.27 -17.23 -0.02
N THR A 132 -17.14 -17.92 0.17
CA THR A 132 -17.06 -19.31 0.64
C THR A 132 -15.90 -19.43 1.63
N GLN A 133 -15.57 -20.64 2.08
CA GLN A 133 -14.41 -20.89 2.94
C GLN A 133 -13.07 -20.59 2.25
N ARG A 134 -13.02 -20.55 0.93
CA ARG A 134 -11.81 -20.38 0.13
C ARG A 134 -11.89 -19.25 -0.89
N LEU A 135 -13.09 -18.80 -1.22
CA LEU A 135 -13.29 -17.73 -2.19
C LEU A 135 -13.60 -16.43 -1.46
N ILE A 136 -12.77 -15.44 -1.67
CA ILE A 136 -12.82 -14.14 -0.99
C ILE A 136 -12.91 -13.05 -2.05
N LEU A 137 -13.88 -12.17 -1.89
CA LEU A 137 -14.01 -10.95 -2.66
C LEU A 137 -13.43 -9.82 -1.82
N GLN A 138 -12.44 -9.10 -2.35
CA GLN A 138 -11.74 -8.03 -1.66
C GLN A 138 -11.91 -6.71 -2.41
N PRO A 139 -12.88 -5.86 -2.02
CA PRO A 139 -12.85 -4.45 -2.39
C PRO A 139 -11.71 -3.75 -1.66
N ARG A 140 -11.03 -2.87 -2.39
CA ARG A 140 -9.94 -2.00 -1.92
C ARG A 140 -10.12 -0.61 -2.51
N ILE A 141 -9.74 0.38 -1.76
CA ILE A 141 -9.62 1.75 -2.25
C ILE A 141 -8.33 2.34 -1.70
N GLU A 142 -7.59 3.01 -2.55
CA GLU A 142 -6.44 3.83 -2.19
C GLU A 142 -6.67 5.26 -2.60
N LEU A 143 -6.21 6.19 -1.76
CA LEU A 143 -6.27 7.62 -1.97
C LEU A 143 -4.89 8.21 -1.71
N GLU A 144 -4.40 8.99 -2.64
CA GLU A 144 -3.17 9.77 -2.47
C GLU A 144 -3.47 11.26 -2.41
N LEU A 145 -2.78 11.96 -1.54
CA LEU A 145 -2.96 13.38 -1.31
C LEU A 145 -1.60 14.09 -1.27
N SER A 146 -1.57 15.32 -1.75
CA SER A 146 -0.43 16.24 -1.60
C SER A 146 -0.87 17.55 -0.97
N ALA A 147 -0.11 18.04 0.01
CA ALA A 147 -0.41 19.33 0.65
C ALA A 147 -0.05 20.53 -0.22
N GLN A 148 0.80 20.33 -1.22
CA GLN A 148 1.27 21.37 -2.15
C GLN A 148 1.51 20.77 -3.54
N ASP A 149 1.70 21.64 -4.52
CA ASP A 149 2.16 21.26 -5.84
C ASP A 149 3.61 20.76 -5.76
N ILE A 150 3.89 19.63 -6.41
CA ILE A 150 5.21 19.02 -6.53
C ILE A 150 5.50 18.81 -8.02
N PRO A 151 5.96 19.85 -8.74
CA PRO A 151 6.12 19.78 -10.19
C PRO A 151 7.10 18.70 -10.66
N GLU A 152 8.14 18.39 -9.86
CA GLU A 152 9.10 17.35 -10.16
C GLU A 152 8.48 15.93 -10.21
N ARG A 153 7.34 15.76 -9.54
CA ARG A 153 6.57 14.50 -9.51
C ARG A 153 5.27 14.57 -10.29
N ALA A 154 5.04 15.65 -11.02
CA ALA A 154 3.80 15.93 -11.74
C ALA A 154 2.54 15.87 -10.84
N LEU A 155 2.66 16.25 -9.56
CA LEU A 155 1.57 16.25 -8.58
C LEU A 155 1.06 17.68 -8.33
N GLY A 156 -0.26 17.84 -8.39
CA GLY A 156 -0.95 19.03 -7.91
C GLY A 156 -1.35 18.89 -6.45
N ALA A 157 -1.72 20.00 -5.80
CA ALA A 157 -2.19 19.99 -4.42
C ALA A 157 -3.60 19.40 -4.28
N GLY A 158 -3.87 18.73 -3.15
CA GLY A 158 -5.15 18.12 -2.81
C GLY A 158 -5.15 16.61 -2.99
N LEU A 159 -6.30 16.04 -3.36
CA LEU A 159 -6.41 14.65 -3.76
C LEU A 159 -5.76 14.49 -5.14
N THR A 160 -4.72 13.67 -5.22
CA THR A 160 -3.91 13.49 -6.42
C THR A 160 -4.31 12.25 -7.21
N ARG A 161 -4.67 11.16 -6.49
CA ARG A 161 -4.99 9.86 -7.09
C ARG A 161 -6.08 9.15 -6.30
N ILE A 162 -6.90 8.37 -7.00
CA ILE A 162 -7.89 7.45 -6.41
C ILE A 162 -7.86 6.13 -7.17
N GLU A 163 -7.79 5.02 -6.43
CA GLU A 163 -7.67 3.67 -6.96
C GLU A 163 -8.68 2.72 -6.29
N PRO A 164 -9.95 2.72 -6.68
CA PRO A 164 -10.87 1.67 -6.28
C PRO A 164 -10.62 0.39 -7.07
N GLY A 165 -10.47 -0.71 -6.35
CA GLY A 165 -10.21 -2.02 -6.91
C GLY A 165 -11.11 -3.13 -6.34
N LEU A 166 -11.23 -4.20 -7.08
CA LEU A 166 -11.95 -5.39 -6.68
C LEU A 166 -11.16 -6.61 -7.07
N ARG A 167 -10.78 -7.43 -6.11
CA ARG A 167 -10.01 -8.66 -6.30
C ARG A 167 -10.85 -9.87 -5.90
N LEU A 168 -10.80 -10.94 -6.67
CA LEU A 168 -11.41 -12.23 -6.36
C LEU A 168 -10.29 -13.23 -6.12
N ARG A 169 -10.07 -13.56 -4.84
CA ARG A 169 -8.98 -14.39 -4.34
C ARG A 169 -9.47 -15.80 -4.02
N TYR A 170 -8.69 -16.81 -4.39
CA TYR A 170 -8.96 -18.21 -4.06
C TYR A 170 -7.84 -18.79 -3.18
N GLU A 171 -8.15 -19.11 -1.93
CA GLU A 171 -7.22 -19.74 -0.99
C GLU A 171 -7.07 -21.23 -1.27
N PHE A 172 -6.02 -21.64 -1.98
CA PHE A 172 -5.65 -23.06 -2.09
C PHE A 172 -5.26 -23.60 -0.72
N VAL A 173 -4.40 -22.86 -0.04
CA VAL A 173 -4.10 -22.96 1.39
C VAL A 173 -4.17 -21.52 1.94
N ARG A 174 -4.19 -21.36 3.25
CA ARG A 174 -4.31 -20.02 3.84
C ARG A 174 -3.11 -19.14 3.51
N GLU A 175 -1.94 -19.76 3.41
CA GLU A 175 -0.66 -19.12 3.17
C GLU A 175 -0.41 -18.77 1.69
N PHE A 176 -1.26 -19.25 0.77
CA PHE A 176 -1.10 -19.00 -0.66
C PHE A 176 -2.44 -18.90 -1.39
N ALA A 177 -2.66 -17.77 -2.02
CA ALA A 177 -3.90 -17.45 -2.71
C ALA A 177 -3.66 -16.65 -3.99
N PRO A 178 -3.79 -17.25 -5.18
CA PRO A 178 -3.88 -16.50 -6.42
C PRO A 178 -5.22 -15.76 -6.51
N TYR A 179 -5.23 -14.68 -7.29
CA TYR A 179 -6.41 -13.88 -7.54
C TYR A 179 -6.40 -13.26 -8.93
N ILE A 180 -7.58 -12.85 -9.33
CA ILE A 180 -7.81 -11.95 -10.46
C ILE A 180 -8.59 -10.73 -9.97
N GLY A 181 -8.50 -9.63 -10.69
CA GLY A 181 -9.19 -8.42 -10.26
C GLY A 181 -9.34 -7.40 -11.36
N VAL A 182 -9.97 -6.31 -10.97
CA VAL A 182 -10.11 -5.09 -11.77
C VAL A 182 -9.85 -3.91 -10.85
N GLU A 183 -9.14 -2.92 -11.35
CA GLU A 183 -8.85 -1.67 -10.66
C GLU A 183 -9.09 -0.50 -11.62
N TYR A 184 -9.61 0.57 -11.10
CA TYR A 184 -9.74 1.82 -11.81
C TYR A 184 -8.79 2.81 -11.17
N GLU A 185 -7.84 3.32 -11.94
CA GLU A 185 -6.92 4.36 -11.51
C GLU A 185 -7.36 5.69 -12.08
N ALA A 186 -7.33 6.73 -11.27
CA ALA A 186 -7.63 8.07 -11.75
C ALA A 186 -6.80 9.12 -11.01
N SER A 187 -6.05 9.90 -11.78
CA SER A 187 -5.49 11.17 -11.34
C SER A 187 -6.61 12.18 -11.15
N ILE A 188 -6.54 12.97 -10.09
CA ILE A 188 -7.62 13.89 -9.69
C ILE A 188 -7.10 15.34 -9.68
N GLY A 189 -8.01 16.28 -9.93
CA GLY A 189 -7.75 17.72 -9.81
C GLY A 189 -6.62 18.20 -10.72
N GLU A 190 -5.70 19.00 -10.19
CA GLU A 190 -4.60 19.57 -10.95
C GLU A 190 -3.60 18.51 -11.44
N THR A 191 -3.44 17.40 -10.72
CA THR A 191 -2.65 16.24 -11.16
C THR A 191 -3.21 15.70 -12.50
N ALA A 192 -4.51 15.55 -12.61
CA ALA A 192 -5.15 15.11 -13.86
C ALA A 192 -4.92 16.09 -15.03
N ASP A 193 -4.89 17.40 -14.74
CA ASP A 193 -4.63 18.41 -15.76
C ASP A 193 -3.17 18.37 -16.22
N ILE A 194 -2.23 18.09 -15.32
CA ILE A 194 -0.81 17.92 -15.64
C ILE A 194 -0.61 16.68 -16.53
N VAL A 195 -1.23 15.53 -16.17
CA VAL A 195 -1.17 14.28 -16.96
C VAL A 195 -1.71 14.50 -18.37
N ARG A 196 -2.89 15.12 -18.51
CA ARG A 196 -3.48 15.46 -19.83
C ARG A 196 -2.60 16.40 -20.64
N ALA A 197 -1.96 17.38 -19.98
CA ALA A 197 -1.03 18.29 -20.65
C ALA A 197 0.22 17.57 -21.16
N GLY A 198 0.63 16.47 -20.51
CA GLY A 198 1.68 15.55 -20.97
C GLY A 198 1.26 14.70 -22.17
N GLY A 199 -0.05 14.62 -22.48
CA GLY A 199 -0.60 13.83 -23.56
C GLY A 199 -0.98 12.40 -23.15
N GLU A 200 -1.07 12.12 -21.86
CA GLU A 200 -1.47 10.84 -21.27
C GLU A 200 -2.92 10.90 -20.78
N ASP A 201 -3.58 9.74 -20.72
CA ASP A 201 -4.91 9.64 -20.14
C ASP A 201 -4.81 9.65 -18.59
N PRO A 202 -5.58 10.51 -17.91
CA PRO A 202 -5.51 10.64 -16.46
C PRO A 202 -6.21 9.52 -15.71
N ASP A 203 -6.94 8.66 -16.40
CA ASP A 203 -7.68 7.58 -15.80
C ASP A 203 -7.75 6.35 -16.71
N GLY A 204 -7.83 5.17 -16.10
CA GLY A 204 -7.87 3.91 -16.82
C GLY A 204 -8.42 2.76 -15.99
N VAL A 205 -8.78 1.68 -16.68
CA VAL A 205 -9.18 0.40 -16.06
C VAL A 205 -8.09 -0.61 -16.29
N LEU A 206 -7.64 -1.25 -15.23
CA LEU A 206 -6.64 -2.30 -15.22
C LEU A 206 -7.28 -3.65 -14.87
N PHE A 207 -6.92 -4.69 -15.59
CA PHE A 207 -7.19 -6.07 -15.22
C PHE A 207 -5.97 -6.63 -14.49
N LEU A 208 -6.22 -7.28 -13.37
CA LEU A 208 -5.19 -7.75 -12.45
C LEU A 208 -5.15 -9.28 -12.44
N ALA A 209 -3.94 -9.83 -12.38
CA ALA A 209 -3.72 -11.24 -12.07
C ALA A 209 -2.51 -11.34 -11.15
N GLY A 210 -2.69 -11.93 -9.98
CA GLY A 210 -1.62 -11.92 -8.98
C GLY A 210 -1.70 -13.05 -7.96
N ILE A 211 -0.78 -13.00 -7.03
CA ILE A 211 -0.69 -13.91 -5.90
C ILE A 211 -0.53 -13.13 -4.60
N ARG A 212 -1.13 -13.65 -3.54
CA ARG A 212 -0.88 -13.27 -2.15
C ARG A 212 -0.30 -14.48 -1.42
N ALA A 213 0.74 -14.25 -0.61
CA ALA A 213 1.35 -15.30 0.21
C ALA A 213 1.86 -14.75 1.53
N TRP A 214 1.92 -15.59 2.58
CA TRP A 214 2.50 -15.22 3.86
C TRP A 214 3.17 -16.43 4.54
N PHE A 215 4.19 -16.15 5.38
CA PHE A 215 5.02 -17.15 6.04
C PHE A 215 5.33 -16.77 7.47
#